data_705a7dd9b275b10961be9fc56b44c970
#
_entry.id   705a7dd9b275b10961be9fc56b44c970
#
_cell.length_a   1.000
_cell.length_b   1.000
_cell.length_c   1.000
_cell.angle_alpha   90.00
_cell.angle_beta   90.00
_cell.angle_gamma   90.00
#
_symmetry.space_group_name_H-M   'P 1'
#
loop_
_entity.id
_entity.type
_entity.pdbx_description
1 polymer ?
#
loop_
_entity_poly.entity_id
_entity_poly.type
_entity_poly.pdbx_seq_one_letter_code
_entity_poly.pdbx_strand_id
1 'polypeptide(L)'
;EVLIYAHEKSELVAEIERLVAESNFELVGYKDNEARKLNLLSVNCFIIENNKVYALTQDKLQVKARLYQVEAMLDENFIKINQSCIANIRQIEKVEGTFSGSLSVVFKNGYKDYISRRNLKNVKERLKL
;
A
#
# COMPACT_ATOMS: atom_id res chain seq x y z
N GLU A 1 6.47 26.42 3.55
CA GLU A 1 5.10 26.46 3.10
C GLU A 1 5.04 26.60 1.58
N VAL A 2 4.08 25.97 0.97
CA VAL A 2 3.95 25.96 -0.48
C VAL A 2 2.83 26.89 -0.89
N LEU A 3 3.17 27.89 -1.64
CA LEU A 3 2.18 28.80 -2.17
C LEU A 3 1.74 28.28 -3.52
N ILE A 4 0.47 28.03 -3.63
CA ILE A 4 -0.05 27.31 -4.78
C ILE A 4 -0.85 28.24 -5.66
N TYR A 5 -0.30 28.53 -6.83
CA TYR A 5 -0.98 29.30 -7.86
C TYR A 5 -1.15 28.42 -9.08
N ALA A 6 -2.02 28.80 -9.98
CA ALA A 6 -2.42 27.92 -11.07
C ALA A 6 -1.24 27.23 -11.75
N HIS A 7 -0.39 27.99 -12.44
CA HIS A 7 0.72 27.36 -13.16
C HIS A 7 1.93 27.15 -12.25
N GLU A 8 2.12 28.03 -11.29
CA GLU A 8 3.20 27.85 -10.32
C GLU A 8 2.94 26.63 -9.45
N LYS A 9 1.66 26.35 -9.23
CA LYS A 9 1.27 25.17 -8.49
C LYS A 9 1.81 23.92 -9.16
N SER A 10 1.68 23.82 -10.47
CA SER A 10 2.16 22.64 -11.17
C SER A 10 3.67 22.48 -11.00
N GLU A 11 4.41 23.57 -11.11
CA GLU A 11 5.86 23.53 -10.96
C GLU A 11 6.26 23.18 -9.53
N LEU A 12 5.58 23.78 -8.55
CA LEU A 12 5.89 23.50 -7.17
C LEU A 12 5.54 22.06 -6.78
N VAL A 13 4.40 21.57 -7.28
CA VAL A 13 4.02 20.20 -6.98
C VAL A 13 5.05 19.23 -7.57
N ALA A 14 5.48 19.46 -8.81
CA ALA A 14 6.48 18.59 -9.43
C ALA A 14 7.80 18.66 -8.68
N GLU A 15 8.17 19.85 -8.21
CA GLU A 15 9.39 20.01 -7.43
C GLU A 15 9.31 19.22 -6.12
N ILE A 16 8.20 19.35 -5.42
CA ILE A 16 8.00 18.67 -4.15
C ILE A 16 7.99 17.17 -4.36
N GLU A 17 7.32 16.71 -5.41
CA GLU A 17 7.27 15.29 -5.69
C GLU A 17 8.66 14.73 -5.97
N ARG A 18 9.48 15.49 -6.67
CA ARG A 18 10.84 15.06 -6.96
C ARG A 18 11.68 14.99 -5.69
N LEU A 19 11.59 16.02 -4.85
CA LEU A 19 12.32 16.02 -3.59
C LEU A 19 11.90 14.90 -2.68
N VAL A 20 10.61 14.63 -2.63
CA VAL A 20 10.09 13.57 -1.79
C VAL A 20 10.57 12.22 -2.31
N ALA A 21 10.59 12.02 -3.62
CA ALA A 21 11.06 10.77 -4.20
C ALA A 21 12.52 10.54 -3.87
N GLU A 22 13.31 11.60 -3.80
CA GLU A 22 14.73 11.48 -3.48
C GLU A 22 14.97 11.26 -2.00
N SER A 23 14.00 11.63 -1.14
CA SER A 23 14.20 11.59 0.30
C SER A 23 13.27 10.62 1.01
N ASN A 24 12.97 9.48 0.41
CA ASN A 24 12.08 8.50 1.00
C ASN A 24 10.66 9.03 1.07
N PHE A 25 10.07 9.08 -0.05
CA PHE A 25 8.75 9.56 -0.30
C PHE A 25 7.71 9.05 0.70
N GLU A 26 6.79 9.92 1.06
CA GLU A 26 5.64 9.57 1.89
C GLU A 26 4.38 9.66 1.06
N LEU A 27 3.59 8.60 1.10
CA LEU A 27 2.30 8.59 0.45
C LEU A 27 1.29 9.33 1.32
N VAL A 28 0.28 9.88 0.66
CA VAL A 28 -0.79 10.60 1.33
C VAL A 28 -2.07 9.81 1.24
N GLY A 29 -2.75 9.68 2.36
CA GLY A 29 -4.06 9.04 2.43
C GLY A 29 -5.13 10.08 2.64
N TYR A 30 -6.29 9.84 2.04
CA TYR A 30 -7.41 10.77 2.09
C TYR A 30 -8.61 10.09 2.73
N LYS A 31 -9.23 10.79 3.67
CA LYS A 31 -10.47 10.32 4.28
C LYS A 31 -11.31 11.54 4.59
N ASP A 32 -12.57 11.51 4.13
CA ASP A 32 -13.48 12.64 4.27
C ASP A 32 -12.82 13.88 3.67
N ASN A 33 -12.62 14.92 4.42
CA ASN A 33 -12.00 16.13 3.90
C ASN A 33 -10.58 16.31 4.44
N GLU A 34 -9.95 15.22 4.83
CA GLU A 34 -8.60 15.26 5.39
C GLU A 34 -7.61 14.58 4.48
N ALA A 35 -6.40 15.13 4.45
CA ALA A 35 -5.26 14.49 3.81
C ALA A 35 -4.24 14.22 4.90
N ARG A 36 -3.76 12.98 4.99
CA ARG A 36 -2.81 12.58 6.03
C ARG A 36 -1.60 11.93 5.39
N LYS A 37 -0.44 12.24 5.91
CA LYS A 37 0.75 11.48 5.54
C LYS A 37 0.61 10.06 6.06
N LEU A 38 0.92 9.09 5.21
CA LEU A 38 0.85 7.70 5.62
C LEU A 38 2.16 7.30 6.27
N ASN A 39 2.06 6.71 7.45
CA ASN A 39 3.20 6.08 8.07
C ASN A 39 3.24 4.64 7.55
N LEU A 40 4.17 4.35 6.65
CA LEU A 40 4.21 3.05 6.01
C LEU A 40 4.41 1.91 6.99
N LEU A 41 5.00 2.18 8.15
CA LEU A 41 5.16 1.15 9.17
C LEU A 41 3.81 0.68 9.71
N SER A 42 2.81 1.55 9.73
CA SER A 42 1.51 1.20 10.28
C SER A 42 0.47 0.86 9.21
N VAL A 43 0.85 0.89 7.94
CA VAL A 43 -0.07 0.44 6.88
C VAL A 43 -0.05 -1.07 6.84
N ASN A 44 -1.22 -1.69 6.94
CA ASN A 44 -1.33 -3.14 6.85
C ASN A 44 -1.19 -3.62 5.40
N CYS A 45 -1.88 -2.94 4.51
CA CYS A 45 -1.81 -3.29 3.09
C CYS A 45 -2.43 -2.17 2.28
N PHE A 46 -2.17 -2.24 0.96
CA PHE A 46 -2.84 -1.38 -0.02
C PHE A 46 -3.74 -2.28 -0.84
N ILE A 47 -4.98 -1.87 -1.05
CA ILE A 47 -5.95 -2.67 -1.79
C ILE A 47 -6.61 -1.85 -2.89
N ILE A 48 -7.19 -2.56 -3.86
CA ILE A 48 -8.06 -1.94 -4.85
C ILE A 48 -9.49 -2.31 -4.49
N GLU A 49 -10.35 -1.29 -4.45
CA GLU A 49 -11.77 -1.51 -4.22
C GLU A 49 -12.50 -0.45 -5.02
N ASN A 50 -13.47 -0.86 -5.84
CA ASN A 50 -14.25 0.05 -6.69
C ASN A 50 -13.34 0.94 -7.54
N ASN A 51 -12.30 0.34 -8.12
CA ASN A 51 -11.34 1.04 -8.99
C ASN A 51 -10.55 2.13 -8.30
N LYS A 52 -10.48 2.08 -6.98
CA LYS A 52 -9.70 3.04 -6.19
C LYS A 52 -8.74 2.28 -5.30
N VAL A 53 -7.63 2.91 -4.99
CA VAL A 53 -6.61 2.33 -4.12
C VAL A 53 -6.81 2.87 -2.72
N TYR A 54 -6.73 1.97 -1.74
CA TYR A 54 -6.86 2.33 -0.33
C TYR A 54 -5.70 1.77 0.46
N ALA A 55 -5.22 2.56 1.40
CA ALA A 55 -4.29 2.09 2.40
C ALA A 55 -5.09 1.71 3.63
N LEU A 56 -4.93 0.47 4.08
CA LEU A 56 -5.62 0.01 5.28
C LEU A 56 -4.67 0.13 6.47
N THR A 57 -5.02 1.04 7.35
CA THR A 57 -4.36 1.18 8.63
C THR A 57 -5.42 0.81 9.67
N GLN A 58 -5.57 1.57 10.74
CA GLN A 58 -6.76 1.44 11.55
C GLN A 58 -7.95 2.10 10.85
N ASP A 59 -7.65 2.98 9.92
CA ASP A 59 -8.63 3.61 9.04
C ASP A 59 -8.44 3.09 7.64
N LYS A 60 -9.37 3.43 6.78
CA LYS A 60 -9.31 3.11 5.36
C LYS A 60 -9.13 4.43 4.63
N LEU A 61 -7.94 4.65 4.08
CA LEU A 61 -7.56 5.92 3.49
C LEU A 61 -7.35 5.76 2.00
N GLN A 62 -7.96 6.62 1.21
CA GLN A 62 -7.78 6.54 -0.23
C GLN A 62 -6.42 7.08 -0.62
N VAL A 63 -5.76 6.39 -1.54
CA VAL A 63 -4.51 6.83 -2.13
C VAL A 63 -4.79 7.17 -3.57
N LYS A 64 -4.44 8.39 -4.00
CA LYS A 64 -4.74 8.85 -5.34
C LYS A 64 -3.62 8.47 -6.29
N ALA A 65 -3.49 7.16 -6.49
CA ALA A 65 -2.49 6.58 -7.38
C ALA A 65 -2.97 5.20 -7.76
N ARG A 66 -2.41 4.65 -8.81
CA ARG A 66 -2.71 3.28 -9.19
C ARG A 66 -1.87 2.33 -8.37
N LEU A 67 -2.36 1.11 -8.19
CA LEU A 67 -1.65 0.16 -7.33
C LEU A 67 -0.23 -0.10 -7.81
N TYR A 68 -0.01 -0.20 -9.12
CA TYR A 68 1.34 -0.45 -9.63
C TYR A 68 2.27 0.74 -9.34
N GLN A 69 1.71 1.96 -9.27
CA GLN A 69 2.51 3.13 -8.93
C GLN A 69 2.89 3.10 -7.45
N VAL A 70 1.93 2.69 -6.62
CA VAL A 70 2.21 2.54 -5.19
C VAL A 70 3.30 1.49 -4.99
N GLU A 71 3.16 0.35 -5.66
CA GLU A 71 4.13 -0.72 -5.53
C GLU A 71 5.54 -0.25 -5.86
N ALA A 72 5.67 0.58 -6.89
CA ALA A 72 6.97 1.07 -7.30
C ALA A 72 7.63 1.97 -6.27
N MET A 73 6.85 2.52 -5.35
CA MET A 73 7.37 3.42 -4.31
C MET A 73 7.69 2.71 -3.01
N LEU A 74 7.31 1.45 -2.89
CA LEU A 74 7.44 0.73 -1.62
C LEU A 74 8.75 -0.05 -1.57
N ASP A 75 9.20 -0.32 -0.35
CA ASP A 75 10.44 -1.05 -0.15
C ASP A 75 10.17 -2.56 -0.08
N GLU A 76 11.20 -3.30 0.30
CA GLU A 76 11.14 -4.75 0.31
C GLU A 76 10.25 -5.32 1.42
N ASN A 77 9.76 -4.49 2.31
CA ASN A 77 8.85 -4.94 3.36
C ASN A 77 7.42 -5.08 2.87
N PHE A 78 7.19 -4.72 1.63
CA PHE A 78 5.87 -4.86 1.02
C PHE A 78 5.94 -5.89 -0.09
N ILE A 79 4.91 -6.69 -0.20
CA ILE A 79 4.87 -7.75 -1.21
C ILE A 79 3.46 -7.86 -1.77
N LYS A 80 3.39 -7.96 -3.08
CA LYS A 80 2.10 -8.14 -3.75
C LYS A 80 1.63 -9.58 -3.52
N ILE A 81 0.45 -9.75 -2.96
CA ILE A 81 -0.09 -11.09 -2.69
C ILE A 81 -1.15 -11.49 -3.70
N ASN A 82 -1.78 -10.52 -4.37
CA ASN A 82 -2.67 -10.78 -5.49
C ASN A 82 -2.80 -9.50 -6.31
N GLN A 83 -3.61 -9.53 -7.35
CA GLN A 83 -3.72 -8.39 -8.26
C GLN A 83 -4.20 -7.11 -7.58
N SER A 84 -4.88 -7.25 -6.45
CA SER A 84 -5.54 -6.13 -5.80
C SER A 84 -5.01 -5.85 -4.40
N CYS A 85 -3.90 -6.47 -4.01
CA CYS A 85 -3.42 -6.29 -2.64
C CYS A 85 -1.91 -6.36 -2.55
N ILE A 86 -1.33 -5.32 -1.96
CA ILE A 86 0.08 -5.28 -1.60
C ILE A 86 0.15 -5.31 -0.08
N ALA A 87 0.80 -6.32 0.47
CA ALA A 87 0.83 -6.55 1.91
C ALA A 87 2.10 -6.00 2.53
N ASN A 88 1.96 -5.42 3.71
CA ASN A 88 3.11 -5.06 4.53
C ASN A 88 3.48 -6.28 5.36
N ILE A 89 4.64 -6.86 5.07
CA ILE A 89 5.07 -8.08 5.73
C ILE A 89 5.10 -7.91 7.25
N ARG A 90 5.48 -6.73 7.71
CA ARG A 90 5.57 -6.45 9.14
C ARG A 90 4.22 -6.46 9.84
N GLN A 91 3.14 -6.29 9.07
CA GLN A 91 1.80 -6.22 9.64
C GLN A 91 1.00 -7.51 9.41
N ILE A 92 1.64 -8.55 8.93
CA ILE A 92 1.00 -9.83 8.78
C ILE A 92 0.99 -10.52 10.14
N GLU A 93 -0.21 -10.90 10.58
CA GLU A 93 -0.32 -11.64 11.84
C GLU A 93 -0.11 -13.12 11.62
N LYS A 94 -0.75 -13.68 10.57
CA LYS A 94 -0.64 -15.10 10.28
C LYS A 94 -1.04 -15.40 8.87
N VAL A 95 -0.72 -16.59 8.42
CA VAL A 95 -1.15 -17.10 7.12
C VAL A 95 -2.02 -18.33 7.41
N GLU A 96 -3.18 -18.37 6.78
CA GLU A 96 -4.13 -19.47 6.96
C GLU A 96 -4.24 -20.28 5.69
N GLY A 97 -4.33 -21.61 5.84
CA GLY A 97 -4.57 -22.48 4.70
C GLY A 97 -6.00 -22.96 4.68
N THR A 98 -6.42 -23.42 3.52
CA THR A 98 -7.73 -24.04 3.33
C THR A 98 -7.55 -25.47 2.89
N PHE A 99 -8.65 -26.24 2.89
CA PHE A 99 -8.59 -27.62 2.43
C PHE A 99 -8.17 -27.72 0.97
N SER A 100 -8.47 -26.70 0.17
CA SER A 100 -8.12 -26.71 -1.24
C SER A 100 -6.65 -26.36 -1.48
N GLY A 101 -5.91 -26.05 -0.43
CA GLY A 101 -4.50 -25.69 -0.57
C GLY A 101 -4.24 -24.23 -0.82
N SER A 102 -5.27 -23.40 -0.89
CA SER A 102 -5.08 -21.97 -1.05
C SER A 102 -4.68 -21.36 0.29
N LEU A 103 -3.98 -20.23 0.23
CA LEU A 103 -3.52 -19.53 1.42
C LEU A 103 -4.09 -18.13 1.45
N SER A 104 -4.30 -17.63 2.66
CA SER A 104 -4.73 -16.26 2.91
C SER A 104 -3.84 -15.65 3.98
N VAL A 105 -3.68 -14.33 3.87
CA VAL A 105 -2.94 -13.54 4.85
C VAL A 105 -3.95 -12.86 5.76
N VAL A 106 -3.71 -12.93 7.06
CA VAL A 106 -4.50 -12.19 8.04
C VAL A 106 -3.59 -11.13 8.63
N PHE A 107 -4.02 -9.89 8.54
CA PHE A 107 -3.25 -8.75 9.02
C PHE A 107 -3.60 -8.43 10.47
N LYS A 108 -2.73 -7.69 11.12
CA LYS A 108 -2.91 -7.35 12.54
C LYS A 108 -4.18 -6.53 12.77
N ASN A 109 -4.64 -5.80 11.75
CA ASN A 109 -5.90 -5.06 11.87
C ASN A 109 -7.14 -5.92 11.63
N GLY A 110 -6.95 -7.21 11.36
CA GLY A 110 -8.05 -8.14 11.13
C GLY A 110 -8.44 -8.32 9.67
N TYR A 111 -7.91 -7.50 8.78
CA TYR A 111 -8.21 -7.66 7.36
C TYR A 111 -7.59 -8.95 6.85
N LYS A 112 -8.29 -9.62 5.95
CA LYS A 112 -7.84 -10.89 5.41
C LYS A 112 -7.96 -10.86 3.90
N ASP A 113 -6.94 -11.38 3.22
CA ASP A 113 -6.95 -11.43 1.76
C ASP A 113 -6.20 -12.68 1.31
N TYR A 114 -6.52 -13.14 0.12
CA TYR A 114 -5.95 -14.39 -0.38
C TYR A 114 -4.61 -14.13 -1.08
N ILE A 115 -3.82 -15.20 -1.18
CA ILE A 115 -2.58 -15.19 -1.95
C ILE A 115 -2.87 -15.90 -3.27
N SER A 116 -2.67 -15.20 -4.39
CA SER A 116 -2.93 -15.78 -5.69
C SER A 116 -1.87 -16.83 -6.00
N ARG A 117 -2.23 -17.79 -6.88
CA ARG A 117 -1.28 -18.83 -7.28
C ARG A 117 -0.02 -18.21 -7.88
N ARG A 118 -0.18 -17.16 -8.66
CA ARG A 118 0.96 -16.51 -9.31
C ARG A 118 1.95 -15.98 -8.29
N ASN A 119 1.47 -15.50 -7.16
CA ASN A 119 2.32 -14.88 -6.16
C ASN A 119 2.74 -15.82 -5.04
N LEU A 120 2.20 -17.05 -5.03
CA LEU A 120 2.37 -17.95 -3.90
C LEU A 120 3.83 -18.28 -3.61
N LYS A 121 4.59 -18.61 -4.66
CA LYS A 121 5.99 -18.98 -4.47
C LYS A 121 6.78 -17.82 -3.88
N ASN A 122 6.60 -16.63 -4.43
CA ASN A 122 7.32 -15.46 -3.95
C ASN A 122 6.95 -15.12 -2.52
N VAL A 123 5.66 -15.23 -2.19
CA VAL A 123 5.20 -14.93 -0.84
C VAL A 123 5.80 -15.93 0.14
N LYS A 124 5.78 -17.22 -0.20
CA LYS A 124 6.36 -18.23 0.67
C LYS A 124 7.84 -17.97 0.91
N GLU A 125 8.57 -17.62 -0.13
CA GLU A 125 10.00 -17.34 0.02
C GLU A 125 10.23 -16.13 0.90
N ARG A 126 9.45 -15.07 0.69
CA ARG A 126 9.65 -13.84 1.45
C ARG A 126 9.24 -14.00 2.91
N LEU A 127 8.25 -14.82 3.18
CA LEU A 127 7.80 -15.09 4.54
C LEU A 127 8.50 -16.29 5.16
N LYS A 128 9.34 -16.97 4.40
CA LYS A 128 10.09 -18.14 4.88
C LYS A 128 9.18 -19.26 5.33
N LEU A 129 8.18 -19.51 4.54
CA LEU A 129 7.22 -20.59 4.84
C LEU A 129 7.65 -21.92 4.22
#